data_cac8582ca82ce00cac0cf7b5ac0633e8
#
_entry.id   cac8582ca82ce00cac0cf7b5ac0633e8
#
_cell.length_a   1.000
_cell.length_b   1.000
_cell.length_c   1.000
_cell.angle_alpha   90.00
_cell.angle_beta   90.00
_cell.angle_gamma   90.00
#
_symmetry.space_group_name_H-M   'P 1'
#
loop_
_entity.id
_entity.type
_entity.pdbx_description
1 polymer ?
#
loop_
_entity_poly.entity_id
_entity_poly.type
_entity_poly.pdbx_seq_one_letter_code
_entity_poly.pdbx_strand_id
1 'polypeptide(L)'
;MTQPLGKNDGGYFGETIRISDVLERTLAAAEQHGWSVELFPGAGELPLYGMRRLAKRERLSVYISTGIHGDEPGGPVALAEMLEANAWPSDVSLYLCPCLNPTGFPGNTRENLAGIDLNRDYRHFKSPEVTAHKAWIDGLPEFDIAICLHEDWEAKGFYLYELNPEKQFAASEAMLEAVGAVCPIDQSELIDGRPAKGGLLRPIASPDARPLWPEAFYIVQNNKTRLSYTLEAPSDFPMPTRVDALCTAVKSLIELHLATR
;
A
#
# COMPACT_ATOMS: atom_id res chain seq x y z
N MET A 1 7.65 16.31 18.07
CA MET A 1 6.88 16.05 16.85
C MET A 1 7.83 16.23 15.68
N THR A 2 7.90 15.26 14.80
CA THR A 2 8.71 15.30 13.58
C THR A 2 8.13 16.38 12.64
N GLN A 3 9.00 17.13 11.95
CA GLN A 3 8.59 18.23 11.07
C GLN A 3 8.90 17.88 9.62
N PRO A 4 8.17 18.47 8.65
CA PRO A 4 8.49 18.36 7.25
C PRO A 4 9.93 18.77 6.95
N LEU A 5 10.54 18.16 5.95
CA LEU A 5 11.91 18.45 5.49
C LEU A 5 11.96 19.71 4.64
N GLY A 6 10.82 20.12 4.05
CA GLY A 6 10.73 21.23 3.11
C GLY A 6 11.45 20.96 1.80
N LYS A 7 11.44 19.72 1.34
CA LYS A 7 12.14 19.30 0.12
C LYS A 7 11.19 19.08 -1.07
N ASN A 8 9.90 18.88 -0.83
CA ASN A 8 8.93 18.63 -1.89
C ASN A 8 8.34 19.96 -2.40
N ASP A 9 8.57 20.25 -3.67
CA ASP A 9 8.05 21.46 -4.34
C ASP A 9 7.75 21.11 -5.80
N GLY A 10 6.47 20.88 -6.10
CA GLY A 10 6.01 20.43 -7.41
C GLY A 10 6.34 18.97 -7.76
N GLY A 11 6.77 18.17 -6.80
CA GLY A 11 7.09 16.76 -6.94
C GLY A 11 7.88 16.22 -5.76
N TYR A 12 8.20 14.94 -5.80
CA TYR A 12 9.01 14.31 -4.77
C TYR A 12 10.51 14.55 -5.02
N PHE A 13 11.17 15.28 -4.13
CA PHE A 13 12.61 15.55 -4.15
C PHE A 13 13.32 15.05 -2.87
N GLY A 14 12.67 14.15 -2.14
CA GLY A 14 13.17 13.60 -0.89
C GLY A 14 14.23 12.51 -1.07
N GLU A 15 14.22 11.55 -0.13
CA GLU A 15 15.16 10.43 -0.13
C GLU A 15 14.77 9.39 -1.19
N THR A 16 15.74 8.99 -2.00
CA THR A 16 15.57 7.89 -2.95
C THR A 16 16.14 6.59 -2.37
N ILE A 17 15.65 5.47 -2.86
CA ILE A 17 16.12 4.13 -2.48
C ILE A 17 16.64 3.38 -3.70
N ARG A 18 17.50 2.39 -3.46
CA ARG A 18 17.79 1.34 -4.44
C ARG A 18 16.79 0.21 -4.22
N ILE A 19 15.77 0.18 -5.06
CA ILE A 19 14.67 -0.79 -4.92
C ILE A 19 15.18 -2.25 -4.98
N SER A 20 16.25 -2.54 -5.74
CA SER A 20 16.89 -3.86 -5.75
C SER A 20 17.32 -4.30 -4.36
N ASP A 21 17.97 -3.40 -3.59
CA ASP A 21 18.48 -3.71 -2.26
C ASP A 21 17.33 -3.97 -1.28
N VAL A 22 16.23 -3.20 -1.41
CA VAL A 22 15.02 -3.40 -0.60
C VAL A 22 14.35 -4.73 -0.94
N LEU A 23 14.25 -5.08 -2.23
CA LEU A 23 13.68 -6.37 -2.66
C LEU A 23 14.55 -7.55 -2.22
N GLU A 24 15.88 -7.44 -2.26
CA GLU A 24 16.80 -8.47 -1.74
C GLU A 24 16.57 -8.72 -0.25
N ARG A 25 16.47 -7.65 0.57
CA ARG A 25 16.15 -7.75 2.00
C ARG A 25 14.78 -8.43 2.22
N THR A 26 13.78 -8.01 1.46
CA THR A 26 12.42 -8.54 1.52
C THR A 26 12.38 -10.04 1.21
N LEU A 27 13.08 -10.46 0.15
CA LEU A 27 13.17 -11.87 -0.24
C LEU A 27 13.92 -12.71 0.79
N ALA A 28 15.05 -12.20 1.30
CA ALA A 28 15.82 -12.88 2.34
C ALA A 28 15.00 -13.09 3.63
N ALA A 29 14.23 -12.07 4.05
CA ALA A 29 13.33 -12.17 5.19
C ALA A 29 12.20 -13.17 4.93
N ALA A 30 11.62 -13.16 3.74
CA ALA A 30 10.57 -14.11 3.35
C ALA A 30 11.08 -15.56 3.38
N GLU A 31 12.28 -15.84 2.85
CA GLU A 31 12.92 -17.15 2.91
C GLU A 31 13.20 -17.57 4.36
N GLN A 32 13.81 -16.69 5.15
CA GLN A 32 14.13 -16.95 6.55
C GLN A 32 12.90 -17.34 7.37
N HIS A 33 11.75 -16.74 7.08
CA HIS A 33 10.51 -16.94 7.83
C HIS A 33 9.52 -17.90 7.15
N GLY A 34 9.94 -18.58 6.08
CA GLY A 34 9.18 -19.66 5.44
C GLY A 34 7.96 -19.17 4.66
N TRP A 35 8.00 -17.96 4.09
CA TRP A 35 6.96 -17.48 3.19
C TRP A 35 7.05 -18.16 1.82
N SER A 36 5.91 -18.42 1.20
CA SER A 36 5.88 -18.80 -0.20
C SER A 36 6.06 -17.57 -1.08
N VAL A 37 7.00 -17.64 -2.02
CA VAL A 37 7.28 -16.56 -2.97
C VAL A 37 6.98 -17.04 -4.38
N GLU A 38 6.20 -16.26 -5.11
CA GLU A 38 5.89 -16.46 -6.52
C GLU A 38 6.49 -15.32 -7.33
N LEU A 39 7.08 -15.66 -8.46
CA LEU A 39 7.67 -14.72 -9.40
C LEU A 39 6.73 -14.57 -10.59
N PHE A 40 6.44 -13.34 -11.00
CA PHE A 40 5.68 -13.12 -12.21
C PHE A 40 6.31 -12.02 -13.09
N PRO A 41 6.08 -12.02 -14.41
CA PRO A 41 6.73 -11.10 -15.30
C PRO A 41 6.31 -9.66 -15.03
N GLY A 42 7.29 -8.76 -14.98
CA GLY A 42 7.11 -7.32 -14.94
C GLY A 42 7.68 -6.67 -16.21
N ALA A 43 7.73 -5.34 -16.25
CA ALA A 43 8.52 -4.62 -17.23
C ALA A 43 9.98 -4.49 -16.75
N GLY A 44 10.94 -4.54 -17.71
CA GLY A 44 12.36 -4.41 -17.40
C GLY A 44 13.00 -5.68 -16.83
N GLU A 45 14.15 -5.49 -16.16
CA GLU A 45 14.97 -6.60 -15.66
C GLU A 45 14.55 -7.08 -14.25
N LEU A 46 13.81 -6.26 -13.51
CA LEU A 46 13.36 -6.61 -12.17
C LEU A 46 11.98 -7.29 -12.23
N PRO A 47 11.88 -8.53 -11.73
CA PRO A 47 10.60 -9.23 -11.69
C PRO A 47 9.68 -8.65 -10.60
N LEU A 48 8.40 -8.97 -10.73
CA LEU A 48 7.42 -8.76 -9.68
C LEU A 48 7.32 -10.00 -8.77
N TYR A 49 7.02 -9.78 -7.52
CA TYR A 49 6.91 -10.85 -6.52
C TYR A 49 5.53 -10.83 -5.86
N GLY A 50 4.91 -11.99 -5.80
CA GLY A 50 3.80 -12.25 -4.89
C GLY A 50 4.27 -13.12 -3.73
N MET A 51 3.92 -12.77 -2.52
CA MET A 51 4.31 -13.51 -1.32
C MET A 51 3.08 -13.90 -0.54
N ARG A 52 3.12 -15.06 0.11
CA ARG A 52 2.03 -15.50 0.98
C ARG A 52 2.52 -16.27 2.19
N ARG A 53 1.83 -16.03 3.29
CA ARG A 53 1.93 -16.82 4.52
C ARG A 53 0.52 -17.18 4.96
N LEU A 54 0.20 -18.46 4.93
CA LEU A 54 -1.12 -18.96 5.29
C LEU A 54 -1.18 -19.32 6.78
N ALA A 55 -2.21 -18.87 7.46
CA ALA A 55 -2.50 -19.24 8.84
C ALA A 55 -3.03 -20.68 8.89
N LYS A 56 -2.61 -21.44 9.91
CA LYS A 56 -3.17 -22.80 10.14
C LYS A 56 -4.65 -22.78 10.55
N ARG A 57 -5.07 -21.74 11.24
CA ARG A 57 -6.47 -21.46 11.64
C ARG A 57 -6.71 -20.00 11.33
N GLU A 58 -7.18 -19.74 10.12
CA GLU A 58 -7.41 -18.39 9.63
C GLU A 58 -8.61 -17.76 10.33
N ARG A 59 -8.39 -16.56 10.87
CA ARG A 59 -9.42 -15.66 11.39
C ARG A 59 -9.53 -14.40 10.57
N LEU A 60 -8.45 -14.04 9.88
CA LEU A 60 -8.39 -12.85 9.03
C LEU A 60 -7.48 -13.14 7.84
N SER A 61 -7.90 -12.71 6.66
CA SER A 61 -7.08 -12.71 5.44
C SER A 61 -6.83 -11.27 4.98
N VAL A 62 -5.56 -10.93 4.75
CA VAL A 62 -5.13 -9.56 4.45
C VAL A 62 -4.27 -9.55 3.20
N TYR A 63 -4.62 -8.68 2.27
CA TYR A 63 -3.78 -8.32 1.14
C TYR A 63 -3.04 -7.01 1.42
N ILE A 64 -1.75 -6.95 1.06
CA ILE A 64 -0.94 -5.73 1.19
C ILE A 64 -0.10 -5.54 -0.07
N SER A 65 -0.17 -4.35 -0.68
CA SER A 65 0.68 -3.95 -1.80
C SER A 65 1.44 -2.67 -1.52
N THR A 66 2.57 -2.51 -2.20
CA THR A 66 3.40 -1.31 -2.12
C THR A 66 4.09 -1.00 -3.45
N GLY A 67 4.69 0.19 -3.54
CA GLY A 67 5.59 0.56 -4.62
C GLY A 67 4.95 0.55 -6.00
N ILE A 68 3.69 0.93 -6.11
CA ILE A 68 3.02 1.11 -7.41
C ILE A 68 3.48 2.38 -8.11
N HIS A 69 3.97 3.36 -7.34
CA HIS A 69 4.64 4.54 -7.84
C HIS A 69 6.13 4.50 -7.43
N GLY A 70 7.03 4.81 -8.37
CA GLY A 70 8.46 4.70 -8.13
C GLY A 70 9.07 5.88 -7.37
N ASP A 71 8.29 6.90 -7.09
CA ASP A 71 8.63 8.06 -6.24
C ASP A 71 8.05 7.96 -4.81
N GLU A 72 7.53 6.79 -4.44
CA GLU A 72 6.93 6.51 -3.12
C GLU A 72 7.72 5.43 -2.36
N PRO A 73 8.94 5.74 -1.86
CA PRO A 73 9.86 4.73 -1.33
C PRO A 73 9.48 4.15 0.04
N GLY A 74 8.66 4.84 0.84
CA GLY A 74 8.35 4.42 2.21
C GLY A 74 7.60 3.10 2.29
N GLY A 75 6.69 2.84 1.35
CA GLY A 75 5.91 1.60 1.31
C GLY A 75 6.76 0.33 1.20
N PRO A 76 7.63 0.20 0.20
CA PRO A 76 8.54 -0.94 0.07
C PRO A 76 9.48 -1.12 1.27
N VAL A 77 10.01 -0.02 1.83
CA VAL A 77 10.88 -0.06 3.01
C VAL A 77 10.10 -0.54 4.24
N ALA A 78 8.91 -0.01 4.47
CA ALA A 78 8.05 -0.43 5.58
C ALA A 78 7.70 -1.93 5.50
N LEU A 79 7.37 -2.43 4.30
CA LEU A 79 7.06 -3.84 4.14
C LEU A 79 8.29 -4.74 4.37
N ALA A 80 9.48 -4.33 3.93
CA ALA A 80 10.72 -5.05 4.21
C ALA A 80 10.97 -5.15 5.73
N GLU A 81 10.84 -4.04 6.48
CA GLU A 81 10.99 -4.03 7.94
C GLU A 81 9.95 -4.90 8.65
N MET A 82 8.70 -4.87 8.20
CA MET A 82 7.65 -5.74 8.75
C MET A 82 7.95 -7.23 8.50
N LEU A 83 8.51 -7.60 7.35
CA LEU A 83 8.92 -8.98 7.05
C LEU A 83 10.13 -9.40 7.88
N GLU A 84 11.13 -8.54 8.03
CA GLU A 84 12.31 -8.78 8.86
C GLU A 84 11.93 -8.98 10.34
N ALA A 85 11.04 -8.14 10.86
CA ALA A 85 10.52 -8.27 12.23
C ALA A 85 9.64 -9.51 12.42
N ASN A 86 8.95 -9.95 11.38
CA ASN A 86 8.05 -11.12 11.35
C ASN A 86 7.07 -11.22 12.53
N ALA A 87 6.63 -10.07 13.03
CA ALA A 87 5.74 -9.95 14.20
C ALA A 87 4.24 -10.04 13.82
N TRP A 88 3.92 -10.90 12.85
CA TRP A 88 2.57 -11.08 12.36
C TRP A 88 1.77 -12.04 13.25
N PRO A 89 0.48 -11.80 13.53
CA PRO A 89 -0.36 -12.76 14.24
C PRO A 89 -0.44 -14.10 13.51
N SER A 90 -0.44 -15.19 14.26
CA SER A 90 -0.38 -16.55 13.71
C SER A 90 -1.67 -17.02 13.03
N ASP A 91 -2.77 -16.31 13.29
CA ASP A 91 -4.14 -16.57 12.79
C ASP A 91 -4.55 -15.62 11.65
N VAL A 92 -3.57 -14.93 11.06
CA VAL A 92 -3.76 -14.07 9.88
C VAL A 92 -3.07 -14.69 8.66
N SER A 93 -3.82 -14.92 7.59
CA SER A 93 -3.24 -15.19 6.27
C SER A 93 -2.88 -13.89 5.58
N LEU A 94 -1.70 -13.83 5.02
CA LEU A 94 -1.12 -12.64 4.40
C LEU A 94 -0.76 -12.91 2.94
N TYR A 95 -1.13 -11.98 2.07
CA TYR A 95 -0.83 -11.96 0.65
C TYR A 95 -0.19 -10.62 0.33
N LEU A 96 1.08 -10.61 -0.06
CA LEU A 96 1.86 -9.39 -0.21
C LEU A 96 2.37 -9.22 -1.63
N CYS A 97 2.34 -7.98 -2.14
CA CYS A 97 3.06 -7.56 -3.33
C CYS A 97 4.05 -6.45 -2.95
N PRO A 98 5.35 -6.76 -2.78
CA PRO A 98 6.30 -5.83 -2.16
C PRO A 98 6.69 -4.65 -3.05
N CYS A 99 6.52 -4.75 -4.36
CA CYS A 99 6.75 -3.64 -5.28
C CYS A 99 6.06 -3.91 -6.62
N LEU A 100 5.15 -3.06 -7.01
CA LEU A 100 4.42 -3.16 -8.28
C LEU A 100 5.14 -2.45 -9.44
N ASN A 101 5.97 -1.46 -9.15
CA ASN A 101 6.66 -0.65 -10.15
C ASN A 101 8.18 -0.55 -9.88
N PRO A 102 8.92 -1.66 -9.94
CA PRO A 102 10.35 -1.60 -9.66
C PRO A 102 11.12 -0.72 -10.67
N THR A 103 10.57 -0.47 -11.85
CA THR A 103 11.22 0.31 -12.92
C THR A 103 11.10 1.82 -12.74
N GLY A 104 10.16 2.31 -11.95
CA GLY A 104 10.00 3.74 -11.65
C GLY A 104 11.01 4.26 -10.63
N PHE A 105 11.47 3.42 -9.70
CA PHE A 105 12.39 3.84 -8.62
C PHE A 105 13.73 4.39 -9.08
N PRO A 106 14.42 3.79 -10.07
CA PRO A 106 15.69 4.35 -10.55
C PRO A 106 15.57 5.77 -11.11
N GLY A 107 14.41 6.09 -11.69
CA GLY A 107 14.11 7.43 -12.22
C GLY A 107 13.45 8.35 -11.21
N ASN A 108 13.09 7.83 -10.02
CA ASN A 108 12.25 8.54 -9.04
C ASN A 108 11.01 9.13 -9.71
N THR A 109 10.30 8.29 -10.48
CA THR A 109 9.12 8.67 -11.25
C THR A 109 7.89 7.93 -10.75
N ARG A 110 6.76 8.62 -10.78
CA ARG A 110 5.45 8.02 -10.46
C ARG A 110 5.14 6.87 -11.42
N GLU A 111 5.39 7.07 -12.70
CA GLU A 111 5.11 6.12 -13.77
C GLU A 111 6.17 5.01 -13.84
N ASN A 112 5.83 3.95 -14.55
CA ASN A 112 6.80 2.91 -14.93
C ASN A 112 7.73 3.36 -16.07
N LEU A 113 8.66 2.50 -16.46
CA LEU A 113 9.63 2.77 -17.56
C LEU A 113 8.94 3.17 -18.89
N ALA A 114 7.71 2.75 -19.13
CA ALA A 114 6.94 3.09 -20.34
C ALA A 114 6.12 4.39 -20.17
N GLY A 115 6.24 5.12 -19.07
CA GLY A 115 5.49 6.34 -18.80
C GLY A 115 4.02 6.10 -18.47
N ILE A 116 3.69 4.92 -17.91
CA ILE A 116 2.32 4.56 -17.52
C ILE A 116 2.19 4.67 -16.01
N ASP A 117 1.23 5.46 -15.52
CA ASP A 117 0.77 5.41 -14.14
C ASP A 117 0.00 4.10 -13.90
N LEU A 118 0.66 3.15 -13.22
CA LEU A 118 0.10 1.83 -12.96
C LEU A 118 -1.19 1.90 -12.13
N ASN A 119 -1.27 2.89 -11.22
CA ASN A 119 -2.45 3.10 -10.37
C ASN A 119 -3.60 3.82 -11.10
N ARG A 120 -3.54 3.89 -12.41
CA ARG A 120 -4.62 4.34 -13.32
C ARG A 120 -4.94 3.30 -14.40
N ASP A 121 -4.21 2.18 -14.44
CA ASP A 121 -4.27 1.21 -15.53
C ASP A 121 -5.16 -0.01 -15.25
N TYR A 122 -5.68 -0.20 -14.05
CA TYR A 122 -6.50 -1.37 -13.66
C TYR A 122 -7.88 -1.47 -14.34
N ARG A 123 -8.22 -0.55 -15.21
CA ARG A 123 -9.37 -0.66 -16.11
C ARG A 123 -8.98 -1.14 -17.51
N HIS A 124 -7.76 -0.85 -17.94
CA HIS A 124 -7.33 -1.02 -19.33
C HIS A 124 -6.23 -2.07 -19.51
N PHE A 125 -5.48 -2.39 -18.46
CA PHE A 125 -4.42 -3.41 -18.41
C PHE A 125 -3.38 -3.26 -19.54
N LYS A 126 -2.92 -2.03 -19.79
CA LYS A 126 -1.96 -1.71 -20.84
C LYS A 126 -0.53 -2.09 -20.48
N SER A 127 -0.20 -2.01 -19.18
CA SER A 127 1.13 -2.33 -18.69
C SER A 127 1.27 -3.82 -18.40
N PRO A 128 2.46 -4.40 -18.62
CA PRO A 128 2.73 -5.79 -18.28
C PRO A 128 2.64 -6.03 -16.77
N GLU A 129 3.06 -5.06 -15.94
CA GLU A 129 3.00 -5.14 -14.47
C GLU A 129 1.56 -5.32 -13.99
N VAL A 130 0.65 -4.44 -14.42
CA VAL A 130 -0.76 -4.51 -14.00
C VAL A 130 -1.43 -5.76 -14.54
N THR A 131 -1.09 -6.18 -15.78
CA THR A 131 -1.60 -7.42 -16.36
C THR A 131 -1.17 -8.65 -15.55
N ALA A 132 0.10 -8.73 -15.17
CA ALA A 132 0.65 -9.84 -14.40
C ALA A 132 0.11 -9.84 -12.96
N HIS A 133 0.07 -8.67 -12.32
CA HIS A 133 -0.48 -8.51 -10.99
C HIS A 133 -1.96 -8.87 -10.91
N LYS A 134 -2.75 -8.42 -11.90
CA LYS A 134 -4.15 -8.84 -12.05
C LYS A 134 -4.30 -10.36 -12.11
N ALA A 135 -3.50 -11.01 -12.95
CA ALA A 135 -3.57 -12.48 -13.09
C ALA A 135 -3.25 -13.19 -11.77
N TRP A 136 -2.30 -12.67 -10.99
CA TRP A 136 -1.96 -13.18 -9.68
C TRP A 136 -3.11 -12.98 -8.67
N ILE A 137 -3.64 -11.75 -8.54
CA ILE A 137 -4.77 -11.44 -7.64
C ILE A 137 -5.98 -12.30 -7.99
N ASP A 138 -6.31 -12.47 -9.27
CA ASP A 138 -7.48 -13.24 -9.69
C ASP A 138 -7.38 -14.72 -9.26
N GLY A 139 -6.16 -15.25 -9.19
CA GLY A 139 -5.86 -16.60 -8.69
C GLY A 139 -5.91 -16.75 -7.16
N LEU A 140 -5.96 -15.65 -6.40
CA LEU A 140 -6.02 -15.68 -4.94
C LEU A 140 -7.47 -15.77 -4.44
N PRO A 141 -7.70 -16.21 -3.17
CA PRO A 141 -9.01 -16.13 -2.54
C PRO A 141 -9.47 -14.67 -2.33
N GLU A 142 -10.70 -14.50 -1.84
CA GLU A 142 -11.16 -13.22 -1.33
C GLU A 142 -10.40 -12.86 -0.05
N PHE A 143 -10.18 -11.57 0.18
CA PHE A 143 -9.54 -11.02 1.37
C PHE A 143 -10.60 -10.36 2.26
N ASP A 144 -10.40 -10.42 3.56
CA ASP A 144 -11.24 -9.63 4.49
C ASP A 144 -10.95 -8.14 4.34
N ILE A 145 -9.67 -7.77 4.20
CA ILE A 145 -9.23 -6.40 3.95
C ILE A 145 -8.08 -6.35 2.96
N ALA A 146 -8.01 -5.26 2.20
CA ALA A 146 -6.86 -4.91 1.36
C ALA A 146 -6.25 -3.60 1.85
N ILE A 147 -4.92 -3.52 1.86
CA ILE A 147 -4.14 -2.36 2.30
C ILE A 147 -3.13 -2.02 1.21
N CYS A 148 -3.25 -0.84 0.60
CA CYS A 148 -2.31 -0.34 -0.39
C CYS A 148 -1.45 0.76 0.25
N LEU A 149 -0.12 0.59 0.25
CA LEU A 149 0.80 1.54 0.87
C LEU A 149 1.31 2.53 -0.16
N HIS A 150 1.04 3.80 0.09
CA HIS A 150 1.38 4.94 -0.75
C HIS A 150 2.07 6.05 0.03
N GLU A 151 2.53 7.04 -0.70
CA GLU A 151 2.97 8.33 -0.18
C GLU A 151 2.40 9.47 -1.02
N ASP A 152 2.23 10.63 -0.39
CA ASP A 152 1.82 11.84 -1.07
C ASP A 152 2.78 12.99 -0.73
N TRP A 153 3.37 13.59 -1.77
CA TRP A 153 4.31 14.71 -1.62
C TRP A 153 3.63 16.04 -1.28
N GLU A 154 2.32 16.18 -1.53
CA GLU A 154 1.54 17.35 -1.17
C GLU A 154 0.94 17.26 0.25
N ALA A 155 0.98 16.08 0.87
CA ALA A 155 0.38 15.84 2.17
C ALA A 155 1.09 16.59 3.31
N LYS A 156 0.30 17.18 4.20
CA LYS A 156 0.78 17.86 5.41
C LYS A 156 0.92 16.92 6.61
N GLY A 157 0.51 15.68 6.45
CA GLY A 157 0.53 14.62 7.44
C GLY A 157 -0.02 13.35 6.84
N PHE A 158 -0.07 12.29 7.62
CA PHE A 158 -0.61 11.00 7.20
C PHE A 158 -2.12 11.10 6.99
N TYR A 159 -2.62 10.44 5.94
CA TYR A 159 -4.05 10.29 5.69
C TYR A 159 -4.36 8.96 5.00
N LEU A 160 -5.64 8.63 4.80
CA LEU A 160 -6.05 7.43 4.08
C LEU A 160 -7.34 7.61 3.30
N TYR A 161 -7.48 6.77 2.28
CA TYR A 161 -8.76 6.49 1.65
C TYR A 161 -9.33 5.17 2.18
N GLU A 162 -10.58 5.22 2.65
CA GLU A 162 -11.39 4.03 2.97
C GLU A 162 -12.40 3.78 1.85
N LEU A 163 -12.24 2.69 1.13
CA LEU A 163 -13.20 2.23 0.12
C LEU A 163 -14.03 1.09 0.71
N ASN A 164 -15.25 1.41 1.17
CA ASN A 164 -16.13 0.55 1.95
C ASN A 164 -17.58 0.66 1.43
N PRO A 165 -17.89 0.13 0.23
CA PRO A 165 -19.21 0.29 -0.39
C PRO A 165 -20.33 -0.37 0.42
N GLU A 166 -20.04 -1.43 1.18
CA GLU A 166 -21.01 -2.18 1.97
C GLU A 166 -21.10 -1.73 3.43
N LYS A 167 -20.36 -0.68 3.79
CA LYS A 167 -20.36 -0.11 5.15
C LYS A 167 -20.05 -1.16 6.24
N GLN A 168 -19.13 -2.05 5.98
CA GLN A 168 -18.65 -3.02 6.96
C GLN A 168 -17.93 -2.31 8.11
N PHE A 169 -17.65 -3.04 9.19
CA PHE A 169 -16.78 -2.52 10.23
C PHE A 169 -15.44 -2.07 9.61
N ALA A 170 -15.07 -0.84 9.90
CA ALA A 170 -13.80 -0.25 9.48
C ALA A 170 -13.06 0.33 10.69
N ALA A 171 -11.75 0.18 10.70
CA ALA A 171 -10.91 0.56 11.82
C ALA A 171 -10.18 1.91 11.58
N SER A 172 -10.61 2.70 10.59
CA SER A 172 -9.90 3.89 10.11
C SER A 172 -9.62 4.92 11.20
N GLU A 173 -10.62 5.29 11.99
CA GLU A 173 -10.46 6.32 13.01
C GLU A 173 -9.50 5.87 14.14
N ALA A 174 -9.63 4.63 14.61
CA ALA A 174 -8.75 4.10 15.65
C ALA A 174 -7.31 3.88 15.16
N MET A 175 -7.15 3.50 13.88
CA MET A 175 -5.84 3.41 13.25
C MET A 175 -5.19 4.80 13.11
N LEU A 176 -5.93 5.83 12.69
CA LEU A 176 -5.42 7.20 12.61
C LEU A 176 -4.99 7.74 13.97
N GLU A 177 -5.72 7.41 15.04
CA GLU A 177 -5.31 7.74 16.41
C GLU A 177 -3.96 7.11 16.76
N ALA A 178 -3.76 5.82 16.43
CA ALA A 178 -2.50 5.14 16.68
C ALA A 178 -1.35 5.74 15.86
N VAL A 179 -1.57 6.03 14.58
CA VAL A 179 -0.56 6.68 13.70
C VAL A 179 -0.23 8.09 14.20
N GLY A 180 -1.20 8.81 14.75
CA GLY A 180 -1.00 10.15 15.32
C GLY A 180 0.05 10.23 16.43
N ALA A 181 0.42 9.10 17.04
CA ALA A 181 1.49 9.02 18.02
C ALA A 181 2.90 9.08 17.39
N VAL A 182 3.06 8.70 16.12
CA VAL A 182 4.35 8.59 15.43
C VAL A 182 4.51 9.55 14.26
N CYS A 183 3.40 9.93 13.62
CA CYS A 183 3.37 10.84 12.48
C CYS A 183 2.18 11.81 12.62
N PRO A 184 2.33 13.11 12.31
CA PRO A 184 1.18 14.01 12.25
C PRO A 184 0.12 13.51 11.27
N ILE A 185 -1.15 13.69 11.64
CA ILE A 185 -2.29 13.40 10.75
C ILE A 185 -2.66 14.67 9.99
N ASP A 186 -2.92 14.55 8.69
CA ASP A 186 -3.39 15.67 7.88
C ASP A 186 -4.80 16.11 8.32
N GLN A 187 -4.90 17.34 8.82
CA GLN A 187 -6.14 17.91 9.33
C GLN A 187 -6.87 18.78 8.29
N SER A 188 -6.42 18.78 7.04
CA SER A 188 -7.05 19.55 5.97
C SER A 188 -8.48 19.06 5.71
N GLU A 189 -9.40 19.99 5.48
CA GLU A 189 -10.79 19.68 5.11
C GLU A 189 -10.92 19.20 3.66
N LEU A 190 -9.90 19.50 2.83
CA LEU A 190 -9.77 19.03 1.45
C LEU A 190 -8.37 18.41 1.28
N ILE A 191 -8.32 17.16 0.85
CA ILE A 191 -7.10 16.42 0.50
C ILE A 191 -7.34 15.84 -0.90
N ASP A 192 -6.39 15.97 -1.82
CA ASP A 192 -6.54 15.54 -3.22
C ASP A 192 -7.86 16.05 -3.86
N GLY A 193 -8.22 17.30 -3.54
CA GLY A 193 -9.46 17.93 -4.02
C GLY A 193 -10.76 17.29 -3.52
N ARG A 194 -10.71 16.45 -2.49
CA ARG A 194 -11.84 15.70 -1.93
C ARG A 194 -12.08 16.08 -0.47
N PRO A 195 -13.34 16.07 -0.02
CA PRO A 195 -13.64 16.27 1.39
C PRO A 195 -12.94 15.20 2.26
N ALA A 196 -12.23 15.68 3.29
CA ALA A 196 -11.56 14.86 4.27
C ALA A 196 -11.97 15.30 5.68
N LYS A 197 -11.87 14.38 6.63
CA LYS A 197 -12.12 14.67 8.05
C LYS A 197 -11.09 13.93 8.90
N GLY A 198 -10.18 14.69 9.54
CA GLY A 198 -9.15 14.10 10.41
C GLY A 198 -8.28 13.06 9.69
N GLY A 199 -7.86 13.34 8.46
CA GLY A 199 -7.06 12.43 7.63
C GLY A 199 -7.83 11.30 6.96
N LEU A 200 -9.16 11.25 7.06
CA LEU A 200 -9.96 10.18 6.48
C LEU A 200 -10.79 10.67 5.29
N LEU A 201 -10.62 9.99 4.14
CA LEU A 201 -11.40 10.18 2.93
C LEU A 201 -12.22 8.92 2.62
N ARG A 202 -13.50 9.11 2.23
CA ARG A 202 -14.40 8.04 1.80
C ARG A 202 -14.87 8.29 0.37
N PRO A 203 -14.11 7.85 -0.64
CA PRO A 203 -14.44 8.07 -2.04
C PRO A 203 -15.67 7.27 -2.48
N ILE A 204 -16.35 7.77 -3.51
CA ILE A 204 -17.49 7.07 -4.13
C ILE A 204 -16.99 5.81 -4.83
N ALA A 205 -17.65 4.69 -4.57
CA ALA A 205 -17.31 3.37 -5.12
C ALA A 205 -18.03 3.05 -6.45
N SER A 206 -18.51 4.05 -7.19
CA SER A 206 -19.21 3.82 -8.46
C SER A 206 -18.24 3.68 -9.63
N PRO A 207 -18.30 2.59 -10.42
CA PRO A 207 -17.51 2.42 -11.63
C PRO A 207 -17.73 3.52 -12.67
N ASP A 208 -18.95 4.03 -12.79
CA ASP A 208 -19.31 5.06 -13.78
C ASP A 208 -18.68 6.43 -13.44
N ALA A 209 -18.40 6.67 -12.17
CA ALA A 209 -17.73 7.89 -11.73
C ALA A 209 -16.21 7.86 -11.92
N ARG A 210 -15.63 6.74 -12.39
CA ARG A 210 -14.18 6.56 -12.48
C ARG A 210 -13.75 6.08 -13.86
N PRO A 211 -13.28 6.98 -14.74
CA PRO A 211 -12.75 6.60 -16.05
C PRO A 211 -11.44 5.79 -15.97
N LEU A 212 -10.67 6.01 -14.89
CA LEU A 212 -9.42 5.32 -14.60
C LEU A 212 -9.54 4.61 -13.24
N TRP A 213 -9.04 3.38 -13.15
CA TRP A 213 -9.15 2.59 -11.94
C TRP A 213 -7.81 2.46 -11.23
N PRO A 214 -7.73 2.91 -9.96
CA PRO A 214 -6.67 2.52 -9.04
C PRO A 214 -6.75 1.02 -8.69
N GLU A 215 -5.65 0.47 -8.20
CA GLU A 215 -5.56 -0.89 -7.70
C GLU A 215 -6.65 -1.21 -6.65
N ALA A 216 -6.75 -0.41 -5.61
CA ALA A 216 -7.74 -0.57 -4.55
C ALA A 216 -9.18 -0.64 -5.08
N PHE A 217 -9.48 0.18 -6.10
CA PHE A 217 -10.79 0.18 -6.73
C PHE A 217 -11.03 -1.10 -7.52
N TYR A 218 -10.02 -1.58 -8.29
CA TYR A 218 -10.10 -2.86 -9.01
C TYR A 218 -10.38 -4.03 -8.06
N ILE A 219 -9.63 -4.12 -6.95
CA ILE A 219 -9.77 -5.19 -5.97
C ILE A 219 -11.20 -5.25 -5.40
N VAL A 220 -11.78 -4.09 -5.06
CA VAL A 220 -13.16 -4.01 -4.55
C VAL A 220 -14.19 -4.32 -5.63
N GLN A 221 -14.04 -3.76 -6.85
CA GLN A 221 -14.99 -4.00 -7.95
C GLN A 221 -15.02 -5.45 -8.43
N ASN A 222 -13.92 -6.19 -8.29
CA ASN A 222 -13.83 -7.60 -8.63
C ASN A 222 -14.11 -8.53 -7.44
N ASN A 223 -14.69 -8.02 -6.37
CA ASN A 223 -15.08 -8.77 -5.18
C ASN A 223 -13.93 -9.53 -4.53
N LYS A 224 -12.68 -9.05 -4.67
CA LYS A 224 -11.54 -9.63 -3.97
C LYS A 224 -11.48 -9.19 -2.51
N THR A 225 -12.05 -8.04 -2.21
CA THR A 225 -12.37 -7.59 -0.85
C THR A 225 -13.58 -6.67 -0.89
N ARG A 226 -14.21 -6.47 0.27
CA ARG A 226 -15.30 -5.50 0.44
C ARG A 226 -14.84 -4.24 1.17
N LEU A 227 -13.60 -4.24 1.64
CA LEU A 227 -13.01 -3.13 2.38
C LEU A 227 -11.53 -2.96 1.99
N SER A 228 -11.21 -1.78 1.47
CA SER A 228 -9.84 -1.44 1.13
C SER A 228 -9.42 -0.13 1.80
N TYR A 229 -8.18 -0.11 2.27
CA TYR A 229 -7.48 1.04 2.81
C TYR A 229 -6.33 1.42 1.88
N THR A 230 -6.29 2.65 1.39
CA THR A 230 -5.10 3.22 0.74
C THR A 230 -4.47 4.18 1.73
N LEU A 231 -3.30 3.84 2.23
CA LEU A 231 -2.56 4.60 3.24
C LEU A 231 -1.60 5.55 2.55
N GLU A 232 -1.61 6.81 2.96
CA GLU A 232 -0.81 7.87 2.34
C GLU A 232 0.11 8.49 3.39
N ALA A 233 1.38 8.10 3.38
CA ALA A 233 2.39 8.72 4.22
C ALA A 233 2.90 10.02 3.59
N PRO A 234 3.18 11.08 4.39
CA PRO A 234 3.61 12.35 3.85
C PRO A 234 5.08 12.29 3.40
N SER A 235 5.33 12.38 2.08
CA SER A 235 6.68 12.24 1.50
C SER A 235 7.68 13.28 1.98
N ASP A 236 7.23 14.45 2.42
CA ASP A 236 8.10 15.52 2.94
C ASP A 236 8.51 15.33 4.41
N PHE A 237 8.35 14.12 4.96
CA PHE A 237 8.83 13.76 6.28
C PHE A 237 10.03 12.81 6.19
N PRO A 238 10.89 12.73 7.24
CA PRO A 238 12.01 11.78 7.27
C PRO A 238 11.56 10.34 7.02
N MET A 239 12.33 9.56 6.27
CA MET A 239 12.03 8.17 5.95
C MET A 239 11.60 7.34 7.17
N PRO A 240 12.31 7.39 8.33
CA PRO A 240 11.87 6.63 9.50
C PRO A 240 10.45 6.99 9.95
N THR A 241 10.06 8.28 9.90
CA THR A 241 8.70 8.71 10.29
C THR A 241 7.63 8.13 9.36
N ARG A 242 7.89 8.11 8.04
CA ARG A 242 6.97 7.54 7.04
C ARG A 242 6.84 6.03 7.21
N VAL A 243 7.95 5.36 7.39
CA VAL A 243 8.02 3.90 7.64
C VAL A 243 7.29 3.54 8.93
N ASP A 244 7.58 4.24 10.04
CA ASP A 244 6.89 4.03 11.33
C ASP A 244 5.38 4.24 11.21
N ALA A 245 4.94 5.26 10.45
CA ALA A 245 3.52 5.53 10.22
C ALA A 245 2.84 4.38 9.48
N LEU A 246 3.43 3.91 8.37
CA LEU A 246 2.90 2.80 7.58
C LEU A 246 2.90 1.48 8.37
N CYS A 247 3.98 1.16 9.08
CA CYS A 247 4.05 -0.03 9.93
C CYS A 247 3.01 0.00 11.06
N THR A 248 2.85 1.16 11.73
CA THR A 248 1.86 1.37 12.78
C THR A 248 0.44 1.21 12.22
N ALA A 249 0.16 1.79 11.06
CA ALA A 249 -1.14 1.69 10.42
C ALA A 249 -1.50 0.24 10.06
N VAL A 250 -0.60 -0.48 9.39
CA VAL A 250 -0.82 -1.90 9.02
C VAL A 250 -1.06 -2.76 10.25
N LYS A 251 -0.20 -2.62 11.28
CA LYS A 251 -0.32 -3.38 12.53
C LYS A 251 -1.66 -3.09 13.21
N SER A 252 -2.02 -1.81 13.36
CA SER A 252 -3.28 -1.41 14.01
C SER A 252 -4.49 -1.92 13.26
N LEU A 253 -4.52 -1.84 11.92
CA LEU A 253 -5.62 -2.37 11.11
C LEU A 253 -5.79 -3.88 11.33
N ILE A 254 -4.71 -4.64 11.29
CA ILE A 254 -4.76 -6.10 11.49
C ILE A 254 -5.28 -6.43 12.90
N GLU A 255 -4.73 -5.81 13.94
CA GLU A 255 -5.12 -6.05 15.34
C GLU A 255 -6.58 -5.69 15.60
N LEU A 256 -7.03 -4.53 15.11
CA LEU A 256 -8.42 -4.05 15.28
C LEU A 256 -9.43 -4.94 14.55
N HIS A 257 -9.10 -5.40 13.33
CA HIS A 257 -9.96 -6.33 12.61
C HIS A 257 -9.99 -7.72 13.25
N LEU A 258 -8.87 -8.21 13.77
CA LEU A 258 -8.83 -9.47 14.54
C LEU A 258 -9.70 -9.41 15.80
N ALA A 259 -9.74 -8.27 16.47
CA ALA A 259 -10.52 -8.09 17.70
C ALA A 259 -12.04 -8.19 17.49
N THR A 260 -12.51 -8.06 16.24
CA THR A 260 -13.95 -8.15 15.88
C THR A 260 -14.38 -9.53 15.36
N ARG A 261 -13.45 -10.52 15.34
CA ARG A 261 -13.66 -11.88 14.78
C ARG A 261 -13.77 -12.98 15.89
#